data_0d5234ae2d50054831f7e1af21ca2642
#
_entry.id   0d5234ae2d50054831f7e1af21ca2642
#
_cell.length_a   1.000
_cell.length_b   1.000
_cell.length_c   1.000
_cell.angle_alpha   90.00
_cell.angle_beta   90.00
_cell.angle_gamma   90.00
#
_symmetry.space_group_name_H-M   'P 1'
#
loop_
_entity.id
_entity.type
_entity.pdbx_description
1 polymer ?
#
loop_
_entity_poly.entity_id
_entity_poly.type
_entity_poly.pdbx_seq_one_letter_code
_entity_poly.pdbx_strand_id
1 'polypeptide(L)'
;MPSIFVKIPETLCETIRLDQYIASIPQGMNRSKLKSTAQEILLNGKNAKLSSKVKKGDVIEILWEDNIPTDIEPENIPLKIIYEDENVTVVNKASGMVTHPALGNWSKTLVNALLYHWKKEAVPQKKDVSQNEILKSRRPGIVHRLDKDTSGIIITAKNRETEEYLSSQFKERLVQKEYILICKGRPPASSGDVKTQIVRDSKNRKKFKALTDTTDGKFARSIYHCISCYGPYSVVRVRIKTGRTHQIRVHMKYLGCQILGDKLYSKPDENFPNVPLMLHSRKLVIKLPGKEKYHCFKAQIPSRFYEVLKKLKKKYPKEVMPRVKCIR
;
A
#
# COMPACT_ATOMS: atom_id res chain seq x y z
N MET A 1 -4.34 -32.32 -3.43
CA MET A 1 -3.50 -31.23 -2.91
C MET A 1 -2.40 -30.99 -3.92
N PRO A 2 -2.07 -29.75 -4.26
CA PRO A 2 -0.94 -29.48 -5.12
C PRO A 2 0.36 -29.89 -4.41
N SER A 3 1.31 -30.42 -5.18
CA SER A 3 2.60 -30.85 -4.70
C SER A 3 3.73 -30.38 -5.60
N ILE A 4 4.91 -30.24 -5.06
CA ILE A 4 6.13 -30.05 -5.83
C ILE A 4 7.11 -31.16 -5.44
N PHE A 5 7.65 -31.80 -6.47
CA PHE A 5 8.68 -32.82 -6.33
C PHE A 5 9.92 -32.34 -7.06
N VAL A 6 11.03 -32.21 -6.35
CA VAL A 6 12.26 -31.66 -6.92
C VAL A 6 13.45 -32.50 -6.46
N LYS A 7 14.21 -33.03 -7.41
CA LYS A 7 15.54 -33.61 -7.17
C LYS A 7 16.59 -32.50 -7.35
N ILE A 8 17.41 -32.30 -6.36
CA ILE A 8 18.48 -31.30 -6.39
C ILE A 8 19.58 -31.75 -7.37
N PRO A 9 19.95 -30.90 -8.35
CA PRO A 9 20.96 -31.27 -9.34
C PRO A 9 22.34 -31.42 -8.72
N GLU A 10 23.17 -32.27 -9.33
CA GLU A 10 24.57 -32.51 -8.92
C GLU A 10 25.45 -31.25 -9.01
N THR A 11 25.00 -30.25 -9.75
CA THR A 11 25.70 -28.95 -9.91
C THR A 11 25.63 -28.04 -8.69
N LEU A 12 24.83 -28.38 -7.66
CA LEU A 12 24.79 -27.60 -6.43
C LEU A 12 26.06 -27.85 -5.60
N CYS A 13 26.95 -26.87 -5.58
CA CYS A 13 28.25 -26.98 -4.89
C CYS A 13 28.19 -26.76 -3.38
N GLU A 14 27.17 -26.06 -2.88
CA GLU A 14 27.05 -25.69 -1.46
C GLU A 14 25.75 -26.16 -0.84
N THR A 15 25.79 -26.41 0.45
CA THR A 15 24.60 -26.73 1.23
C THR A 15 23.75 -25.48 1.43
N ILE A 16 22.51 -25.50 1.00
CA ILE A 16 21.56 -24.37 1.08
C ILE A 16 20.35 -24.76 1.93
N ARG A 17 19.64 -23.79 2.48
CA ARG A 17 18.36 -24.07 3.16
C ARG A 17 17.28 -24.45 2.15
N LEU A 18 16.44 -25.43 2.52
CA LEU A 18 15.34 -25.92 1.71
C LEU A 18 14.42 -24.78 1.22
N ASP A 19 14.03 -23.86 2.12
CA ASP A 19 13.18 -22.73 1.76
C ASP A 19 13.85 -21.73 0.79
N GLN A 20 15.15 -21.61 0.83
CA GLN A 20 15.93 -20.78 -0.11
C GLN A 20 16.06 -21.46 -1.46
N TYR A 21 16.37 -22.76 -1.46
CA TYR A 21 16.49 -23.52 -2.68
C TYR A 21 15.17 -23.54 -3.48
N ILE A 22 14.04 -23.88 -2.83
CA ILE A 22 12.72 -23.88 -3.48
C ILE A 22 12.36 -22.48 -4.00
N ALA A 23 12.74 -21.42 -3.30
CA ALA A 23 12.47 -20.04 -3.78
C ALA A 23 13.35 -19.62 -4.97
N SER A 24 14.44 -20.33 -5.26
CA SER A 24 15.38 -20.02 -6.36
C SER A 24 15.07 -20.73 -7.68
N ILE A 25 14.31 -21.82 -7.66
CA ILE A 25 13.99 -22.59 -8.87
C ILE A 25 12.77 -22.01 -9.61
N PRO A 26 12.69 -22.14 -10.95
CA PRO A 26 11.61 -21.54 -11.78
C PRO A 26 10.19 -21.97 -11.38
N GLN A 27 10.00 -23.21 -10.97
CA GLN A 27 8.72 -23.78 -10.51
C GLN A 27 8.50 -23.62 -9.02
N GLY A 28 9.44 -22.96 -8.31
CA GLY A 28 9.44 -22.85 -6.86
C GLY A 28 8.47 -21.80 -6.33
N MET A 29 8.21 -21.90 -5.03
CA MET A 29 7.41 -20.96 -4.28
C MET A 29 8.27 -19.99 -3.49
N ASN A 30 7.82 -18.74 -3.38
CA ASN A 30 8.50 -17.80 -2.48
C ASN A 30 8.37 -18.28 -1.01
N ARG A 31 9.39 -17.96 -0.20
CA ARG A 31 9.50 -18.42 1.20
C ARG A 31 8.30 -18.07 2.07
N SER A 32 7.62 -16.96 1.79
CA SER A 32 6.43 -16.54 2.54
C SER A 32 5.23 -17.44 2.25
N LYS A 33 5.06 -17.83 0.99
CA LYS A 33 4.01 -18.77 0.58
C LYS A 33 4.30 -20.16 1.18
N LEU A 34 5.51 -20.69 1.03
CA LEU A 34 5.92 -21.95 1.64
C LEU A 34 5.59 -22.02 3.14
N LYS A 35 5.95 -20.96 3.88
CA LYS A 35 5.71 -20.90 5.33
C LYS A 35 4.23 -20.89 5.70
N SER A 36 3.38 -20.34 4.87
CA SER A 36 1.94 -20.18 5.18
C SER A 36 1.05 -21.29 4.64
N THR A 37 1.52 -22.07 3.67
CA THR A 37 0.68 -23.05 2.95
C THR A 37 1.20 -24.47 2.99
N ALA A 38 2.50 -24.71 3.26
CA ALA A 38 3.06 -26.05 3.35
C ALA A 38 2.41 -26.83 4.49
N GLN A 39 1.81 -27.95 4.15
CA GLN A 39 1.20 -28.90 5.09
C GLN A 39 2.20 -29.99 5.45
N GLU A 40 2.93 -30.50 4.49
CA GLU A 40 3.93 -31.53 4.65
C GLU A 40 5.18 -31.19 3.84
N ILE A 41 6.34 -31.45 4.42
CA ILE A 41 7.64 -31.25 3.79
C ILE A 41 8.47 -32.50 4.03
N LEU A 42 8.81 -33.17 2.95
CA LEU A 42 9.65 -34.37 2.99
C LEU A 42 11.01 -34.07 2.34
N LEU A 43 12.05 -34.55 2.97
CA LEU A 43 13.43 -34.57 2.44
C LEU A 43 13.90 -36.01 2.43
N ASN A 44 14.12 -36.56 1.25
CA ASN A 44 14.45 -37.97 1.05
C ASN A 44 13.44 -38.91 1.72
N GLY A 45 12.13 -38.59 1.59
CA GLY A 45 11.03 -39.35 2.17
C GLY A 45 10.84 -39.21 3.70
N LYS A 46 11.61 -38.36 4.37
CA LYS A 46 11.48 -38.10 5.81
C LYS A 46 11.00 -36.70 6.10
N ASN A 47 10.17 -36.52 7.13
CA ASN A 47 9.70 -35.20 7.56
C ASN A 47 10.84 -34.22 7.82
N ALA A 48 10.74 -33.03 7.24
CA ALA A 48 11.75 -32.00 7.33
C ALA A 48 11.15 -30.62 7.65
N LYS A 49 11.99 -29.67 8.04
CA LYS A 49 11.60 -28.28 8.28
C LYS A 49 12.03 -27.41 7.10
N LEU A 50 11.33 -26.29 6.85
CA LEU A 50 11.74 -25.29 5.86
C LEU A 50 13.17 -24.77 6.06
N SER A 51 13.69 -24.84 7.29
CA SER A 51 15.05 -24.46 7.65
C SER A 51 16.08 -25.57 7.44
N SER A 52 15.66 -26.80 7.13
CA SER A 52 16.56 -27.93 6.90
C SER A 52 17.56 -27.58 5.79
N LYS A 53 18.78 -28.04 5.93
CA LYS A 53 19.82 -27.90 4.91
C LYS A 53 19.68 -29.02 3.89
N VAL A 54 19.82 -28.67 2.62
CA VAL A 54 19.76 -29.59 1.49
C VAL A 54 21.04 -29.52 0.68
N LYS A 55 21.41 -30.63 0.06
CA LYS A 55 22.64 -30.81 -0.74
C LYS A 55 22.31 -31.49 -2.08
N LYS A 56 23.27 -31.56 -2.98
CA LYS A 56 23.14 -32.27 -4.25
C LYS A 56 22.61 -33.68 -4.08
N GLY A 57 21.79 -34.14 -4.99
CA GLY A 57 21.13 -35.45 -5.00
C GLY A 57 19.95 -35.61 -4.05
N ASP A 58 19.73 -34.69 -3.12
CA ASP A 58 18.56 -34.71 -2.24
C ASP A 58 17.25 -34.57 -3.02
N VAL A 59 16.22 -35.26 -2.54
CA VAL A 59 14.87 -35.21 -3.07
C VAL A 59 13.97 -34.45 -2.09
N ILE A 60 13.32 -33.39 -2.59
CA ILE A 60 12.38 -32.58 -1.82
C ILE A 60 10.98 -32.84 -2.36
N GLU A 61 10.06 -33.14 -1.44
CA GLU A 61 8.63 -33.17 -1.73
C GLU A 61 7.91 -32.23 -0.76
N ILE A 62 7.05 -31.38 -1.30
CA ILE A 62 6.24 -30.45 -0.50
C ILE A 62 4.81 -30.55 -0.94
N LEU A 63 3.95 -30.91 0.00
CA LEU A 63 2.50 -30.81 -0.18
C LEU A 63 2.03 -29.52 0.46
N TRP A 64 1.16 -28.79 -0.25
CA TRP A 64 0.58 -27.56 0.31
C TRP A 64 -0.91 -27.44 0.01
N GLU A 65 -1.57 -26.69 0.82
CA GLU A 65 -2.94 -26.26 0.61
C GLU A 65 -2.96 -24.77 0.34
N ASP A 66 -3.50 -24.37 -0.80
CA ASP A 66 -3.76 -22.96 -1.09
C ASP A 66 -5.00 -22.52 -0.27
N ASN A 67 -4.81 -22.23 1.01
CA ASN A 67 -5.82 -21.58 1.87
C ASN A 67 -6.14 -20.14 1.43
N ILE A 68 -5.83 -19.81 0.21
CA ILE A 68 -6.16 -18.52 -0.39
C ILE A 68 -7.53 -18.70 -1.00
N PRO A 69 -8.54 -17.93 -0.57
CA PRO A 69 -9.84 -17.93 -1.23
C PRO A 69 -9.61 -17.82 -2.73
N THR A 70 -10.16 -18.76 -3.49
CA THR A 70 -10.00 -18.81 -4.94
C THR A 70 -10.70 -17.65 -5.62
N ASP A 71 -11.76 -17.11 -4.97
CA ASP A 71 -12.62 -16.11 -5.54
C ASP A 71 -12.66 -14.85 -4.69
N ILE A 72 -12.87 -13.71 -5.32
CA ILE A 72 -13.15 -12.45 -4.63
C ILE A 72 -14.65 -12.26 -4.65
N GLU A 73 -15.29 -12.54 -3.53
CA GLU A 73 -16.72 -12.44 -3.38
C GLU A 73 -17.20 -10.98 -3.32
N PRO A 74 -18.30 -10.64 -4.02
CA PRO A 74 -18.99 -9.37 -3.81
C PRO A 74 -19.55 -9.28 -2.39
N GLU A 75 -19.32 -8.17 -1.71
CA GLU A 75 -19.84 -7.94 -0.37
C GLU A 75 -20.60 -6.62 -0.28
N ASN A 76 -21.78 -6.64 0.35
CA ASN A 76 -22.59 -5.44 0.59
C ASN A 76 -21.96 -4.55 1.67
N ILE A 77 -20.97 -3.77 1.28
CA ILE A 77 -20.27 -2.82 2.14
C ILE A 77 -20.57 -1.41 1.63
N PRO A 78 -21.10 -0.50 2.46
CA PRO A 78 -21.43 0.86 2.05
C PRO A 78 -20.22 1.62 1.51
N LEU A 79 -20.36 2.20 0.31
CA LEU A 79 -19.35 3.03 -0.32
C LEU A 79 -19.79 4.50 -0.35
N LYS A 80 -18.88 5.39 -0.01
CA LYS A 80 -19.07 6.84 -0.20
C LYS A 80 -18.58 7.23 -1.57
N ILE A 81 -19.45 7.17 -2.58
CA ILE A 81 -19.14 7.53 -3.96
C ILE A 81 -19.10 9.06 -4.09
N ILE A 82 -18.05 9.57 -4.75
CA ILE A 82 -17.83 11.00 -5.07
C ILE A 82 -18.30 11.30 -6.48
N TYR A 83 -18.04 10.36 -7.39
CA TYR A 83 -18.40 10.45 -8.80
C TYR A 83 -18.48 9.05 -9.40
N GLU A 84 -19.36 8.88 -10.34
CA GLU A 84 -19.52 7.63 -11.09
C GLU A 84 -20.06 7.92 -12.49
N ASP A 85 -19.52 7.19 -13.48
CA ASP A 85 -20.04 7.12 -14.84
C ASP A 85 -19.97 5.67 -15.36
N GLU A 86 -20.14 5.46 -16.67
CA GLU A 86 -20.05 4.13 -17.29
C GLU A 86 -18.66 3.51 -17.19
N ASN A 87 -17.62 4.31 -17.05
CA ASN A 87 -16.21 3.89 -17.09
C ASN A 87 -15.55 3.84 -15.73
N VAL A 88 -15.87 4.76 -14.82
CA VAL A 88 -15.14 4.91 -13.56
C VAL A 88 -16.07 5.03 -12.36
N THR A 89 -15.56 4.63 -11.20
CA THR A 89 -16.12 4.96 -9.88
C THR A 89 -15.05 5.63 -9.02
N VAL A 90 -15.34 6.81 -8.50
CA VAL A 90 -14.46 7.55 -7.58
C VAL A 90 -15.05 7.50 -6.18
N VAL A 91 -14.31 6.90 -5.27
CA VAL A 91 -14.77 6.60 -3.91
C VAL A 91 -13.98 7.42 -2.89
N ASN A 92 -14.64 7.89 -1.85
CA ASN A 92 -14.00 8.35 -0.61
C ASN A 92 -13.81 7.14 0.31
N LYS A 93 -12.69 6.42 0.16
CA LYS A 93 -12.40 5.22 0.94
C LYS A 93 -12.34 5.53 2.43
N ALA A 94 -13.02 4.73 3.24
CA ALA A 94 -12.94 4.83 4.70
C ALA A 94 -11.54 4.47 5.22
N SER A 95 -11.16 5.04 6.38
CA SER A 95 -10.00 4.58 7.16
C SER A 95 -10.29 3.17 7.71
N GLY A 96 -9.29 2.31 7.74
CA GLY A 96 -9.44 0.91 8.17
C GLY A 96 -9.83 -0.07 7.06
N MET A 97 -10.34 0.41 5.92
CA MET A 97 -10.68 -0.43 4.78
C MET A 97 -9.44 -0.75 3.94
N VAL A 98 -9.17 -2.02 3.68
CA VAL A 98 -8.13 -2.47 2.76
C VAL A 98 -8.57 -2.25 1.31
N THR A 99 -7.66 -1.86 0.41
CA THR A 99 -8.02 -1.57 -0.98
C THR A 99 -8.37 -2.84 -1.76
N HIS A 100 -7.59 -3.90 -1.64
CA HIS A 100 -7.79 -5.17 -2.36
C HIS A 100 -7.36 -6.34 -1.49
N PRO A 101 -7.91 -7.55 -1.72
CA PRO A 101 -7.55 -8.74 -0.97
C PRO A 101 -6.06 -9.00 -0.94
N ALA A 102 -5.55 -9.32 0.23
CA ALA A 102 -4.15 -9.62 0.47
C ALA A 102 -4.02 -10.53 1.70
N LEU A 103 -2.84 -11.11 1.90
CA LEU A 103 -2.55 -12.00 3.03
C LEU A 103 -3.03 -11.39 4.37
N GLY A 104 -3.93 -12.10 5.06
CA GLY A 104 -4.56 -11.67 6.31
C GLY A 104 -5.74 -10.70 6.17
N ASN A 105 -6.17 -10.37 4.94
CA ASN A 105 -7.34 -9.53 4.68
C ASN A 105 -7.97 -9.93 3.32
N TRP A 106 -8.64 -11.06 3.29
CA TRP A 106 -9.21 -11.64 2.07
C TRP A 106 -10.59 -11.10 1.73
N SER A 107 -11.31 -10.61 2.70
CA SER A 107 -12.66 -10.06 2.63
C SER A 107 -12.70 -8.63 3.19
N LYS A 108 -13.86 -8.00 3.13
CA LYS A 108 -14.13 -6.64 3.63
C LYS A 108 -13.21 -5.58 3.03
N THR A 109 -12.83 -5.78 1.77
CA THR A 109 -11.98 -4.83 1.04
C THR A 109 -12.81 -3.92 0.14
N LEU A 110 -12.18 -2.85 -0.37
CA LEU A 110 -12.83 -1.98 -1.35
C LEU A 110 -13.23 -2.75 -2.61
N VAL A 111 -12.44 -3.72 -3.04
CA VAL A 111 -12.76 -4.55 -4.22
C VAL A 111 -14.03 -5.36 -3.98
N ASN A 112 -14.20 -6.02 -2.83
CA ASN A 112 -15.43 -6.75 -2.51
C ASN A 112 -16.66 -5.83 -2.57
N ALA A 113 -16.54 -4.62 -2.01
CA ALA A 113 -17.61 -3.63 -2.03
C ALA A 113 -17.94 -3.11 -3.45
N LEU A 114 -16.91 -2.90 -4.29
CA LEU A 114 -17.09 -2.44 -5.67
C LEU A 114 -17.73 -3.52 -6.55
N LEU A 115 -17.35 -4.78 -6.41
CA LEU A 115 -17.96 -5.88 -7.13
C LEU A 115 -19.46 -5.95 -6.84
N TYR A 116 -19.84 -5.86 -5.56
CA TYR A 116 -21.24 -5.81 -5.16
C TYR A 116 -21.96 -4.59 -5.74
N HIS A 117 -21.37 -3.41 -5.61
CA HIS A 117 -21.92 -2.17 -6.13
C HIS A 117 -22.13 -2.20 -7.65
N TRP A 118 -21.17 -2.76 -8.39
CA TRP A 118 -21.26 -2.91 -9.86
C TRP A 118 -22.12 -4.08 -10.30
N LYS A 119 -22.72 -4.84 -9.39
CA LYS A 119 -23.51 -6.06 -9.67
C LYS A 119 -22.74 -7.09 -10.49
N LYS A 120 -21.43 -7.19 -10.23
CA LYS A 120 -20.55 -8.18 -10.88
C LYS A 120 -20.50 -9.45 -10.03
N GLU A 121 -20.46 -10.59 -10.71
CA GLU A 121 -20.24 -11.87 -10.07
C GLU A 121 -18.85 -11.96 -9.43
N ALA A 122 -18.66 -12.99 -8.60
CA ALA A 122 -17.36 -13.34 -8.06
C ALA A 122 -16.33 -13.48 -9.18
N VAL A 123 -15.13 -12.95 -8.97
CA VAL A 123 -14.05 -13.06 -9.95
C VAL A 123 -13.31 -14.37 -9.71
N PRO A 124 -13.51 -15.40 -10.54
CA PRO A 124 -12.86 -16.68 -10.38
C PRO A 124 -11.36 -16.55 -10.60
N GLN A 125 -10.59 -17.27 -9.82
CA GLN A 125 -9.17 -17.43 -10.08
C GLN A 125 -8.95 -18.52 -11.12
N LYS A 126 -8.39 -18.16 -12.26
CA LYS A 126 -7.92 -19.13 -13.24
C LYS A 126 -6.80 -19.97 -12.63
N LYS A 127 -6.95 -21.30 -12.60
CA LYS A 127 -5.96 -22.21 -12.00
C LYS A 127 -4.64 -22.28 -12.80
N ASP A 128 -4.66 -21.93 -14.09
CA ASP A 128 -3.56 -22.16 -15.03
C ASP A 128 -2.89 -20.88 -15.56
N VAL A 129 -2.88 -19.79 -14.77
CA VAL A 129 -2.25 -18.53 -15.17
C VAL A 129 -1.03 -18.19 -14.33
N SER A 130 -0.08 -17.46 -14.91
CA SER A 130 1.13 -17.03 -14.23
C SER A 130 0.84 -16.22 -12.96
N GLN A 131 1.77 -16.24 -11.99
CA GLN A 131 1.62 -15.47 -10.72
C GLN A 131 1.31 -13.99 -10.94
N ASN A 132 1.84 -13.38 -12.01
CA ASN A 132 1.59 -11.99 -12.35
C ASN A 132 0.15 -11.75 -12.85
N GLU A 133 -0.44 -12.71 -13.55
CA GLU A 133 -1.82 -12.65 -14.02
C GLU A 133 -2.81 -12.93 -12.88
N ILE A 134 -2.48 -13.85 -11.97
CA ILE A 134 -3.23 -14.09 -10.73
C ILE A 134 -3.28 -12.80 -9.88
N LEU A 135 -2.16 -12.10 -9.73
CA LEU A 135 -2.10 -10.85 -8.99
C LEU A 135 -2.89 -9.73 -9.66
N LYS A 136 -2.98 -9.72 -10.99
CA LYS A 136 -3.81 -8.77 -11.74
C LYS A 136 -5.30 -9.12 -11.63
N SER A 137 -5.66 -10.41 -11.71
CA SER A 137 -7.06 -10.86 -11.57
C SER A 137 -7.66 -10.60 -10.18
N ARG A 138 -6.81 -10.46 -9.15
CA ARG A 138 -7.21 -10.11 -7.77
C ARG A 138 -7.45 -8.63 -7.51
N ARG A 139 -7.33 -7.79 -8.52
CA ARG A 139 -7.44 -6.33 -8.38
C ARG A 139 -8.38 -5.73 -9.43
N PRO A 140 -9.56 -6.30 -9.65
CA PRO A 140 -10.44 -5.82 -10.71
C PRO A 140 -10.71 -4.32 -10.54
N GLY A 141 -10.36 -3.55 -11.56
CA GLY A 141 -10.55 -2.11 -11.61
C GLY A 141 -9.63 -1.26 -10.73
N ILE A 142 -8.65 -1.85 -10.04
CA ILE A 142 -7.76 -1.10 -9.12
C ILE A 142 -6.52 -0.60 -9.87
N VAL A 143 -6.49 0.68 -10.20
CA VAL A 143 -5.39 1.36 -10.89
C VAL A 143 -4.36 2.01 -9.94
N HIS A 144 -4.75 2.28 -8.69
CA HIS A 144 -3.85 2.73 -7.61
C HIS A 144 -4.39 2.28 -6.25
N ARG A 145 -3.63 2.55 -5.20
CA ARG A 145 -4.03 2.12 -3.86
C ARG A 145 -3.78 3.18 -2.79
N LEU A 146 -4.56 3.09 -1.72
CA LEU A 146 -4.29 3.73 -0.43
C LEU A 146 -3.95 2.65 0.61
N ASP A 147 -3.19 3.01 1.62
CA ASP A 147 -2.95 2.14 2.78
C ASP A 147 -4.28 1.88 3.52
N LYS A 148 -4.35 0.78 4.29
CA LYS A 148 -5.54 0.39 5.06
C LYS A 148 -6.13 1.58 5.85
N ASP A 149 -5.29 2.26 6.63
CA ASP A 149 -5.73 3.32 7.54
C ASP A 149 -5.78 4.71 6.89
N THR A 150 -5.27 4.85 5.66
CA THR A 150 -5.41 6.09 4.88
C THR A 150 -6.81 6.19 4.31
N SER A 151 -7.50 7.29 4.60
CA SER A 151 -8.81 7.59 4.00
C SER A 151 -8.70 8.49 2.78
N GLY A 152 -9.78 8.61 2.01
CA GLY A 152 -9.91 9.58 0.93
C GLY A 152 -10.01 9.00 -0.47
N ILE A 153 -9.72 9.82 -1.45
CA ILE A 153 -10.03 9.54 -2.86
C ILE A 153 -9.23 8.37 -3.39
N ILE A 154 -9.97 7.45 -3.98
CA ILE A 154 -9.47 6.41 -4.86
C ILE A 154 -10.38 6.36 -6.11
N ILE A 155 -9.78 6.28 -7.29
CA ILE A 155 -10.47 6.07 -8.57
C ILE A 155 -10.30 4.62 -9.00
N THR A 156 -11.35 4.05 -9.53
CA THR A 156 -11.40 2.67 -9.99
C THR A 156 -12.02 2.59 -11.37
N ALA A 157 -11.66 1.59 -12.14
CA ALA A 157 -12.16 1.34 -13.49
C ALA A 157 -13.26 0.28 -13.48
N LYS A 158 -14.33 0.48 -14.24
CA LYS A 158 -15.42 -0.51 -14.37
C LYS A 158 -15.15 -1.58 -15.44
N ASN A 159 -14.27 -1.29 -16.38
CA ASN A 159 -13.91 -2.18 -17.48
C ASN A 159 -12.39 -2.15 -17.73
N ARG A 160 -11.91 -3.11 -18.53
CA ARG A 160 -10.49 -3.32 -18.80
C ARG A 160 -9.85 -2.17 -19.56
N GLU A 161 -10.51 -1.63 -20.55
CA GLU A 161 -10.01 -0.51 -21.37
C GLU A 161 -9.74 0.71 -20.49
N THR A 162 -10.68 1.05 -19.62
CA THR A 162 -10.54 2.11 -18.63
C THR A 162 -9.42 1.84 -17.64
N GLU A 163 -9.27 0.58 -17.21
CA GLU A 163 -8.18 0.18 -16.30
C GLU A 163 -6.81 0.42 -16.94
N GLU A 164 -6.62 0.02 -18.18
CA GLU A 164 -5.40 0.22 -18.94
C GLU A 164 -5.13 1.73 -19.15
N TYR A 165 -6.13 2.49 -19.55
CA TYR A 165 -6.06 3.94 -19.75
C TYR A 165 -5.69 4.69 -18.47
N LEU A 166 -6.37 4.42 -17.37
CA LEU A 166 -6.05 5.08 -16.09
C LEU A 166 -4.68 4.64 -15.57
N SER A 167 -4.34 3.36 -15.67
CA SER A 167 -3.04 2.82 -15.23
C SER A 167 -1.87 3.47 -15.96
N SER A 168 -1.99 3.76 -17.27
CA SER A 168 -0.97 4.48 -18.03
C SER A 168 -0.71 5.86 -17.43
N GLN A 169 -1.75 6.63 -17.10
CA GLN A 169 -1.60 7.95 -16.50
C GLN A 169 -0.89 7.91 -15.13
N PHE A 170 -1.16 6.87 -14.31
CA PHE A 170 -0.42 6.67 -13.05
C PHE A 170 1.04 6.29 -13.30
N LYS A 171 1.33 5.45 -14.29
CA LYS A 171 2.68 5.03 -14.70
C LYS A 171 3.48 6.22 -15.21
N GLU A 172 2.89 7.06 -16.04
CA GLU A 172 3.48 8.26 -16.64
C GLU A 172 3.50 9.46 -15.69
N ARG A 173 2.94 9.32 -14.47
CA ARG A 173 2.91 10.36 -13.43
C ARG A 173 2.13 11.62 -13.82
N LEU A 174 1.16 11.51 -14.69
CA LEU A 174 0.28 12.59 -15.10
C LEU A 174 -0.76 12.95 -14.03
N VAL A 175 -1.06 12.02 -13.14
CA VAL A 175 -2.06 12.16 -12.08
C VAL A 175 -1.53 13.01 -10.93
N GLN A 176 -2.27 14.09 -10.57
CA GLN A 176 -1.94 14.89 -9.40
C GLN A 176 -2.68 14.37 -8.17
N LYS A 177 -1.96 14.13 -7.08
CA LYS A 177 -2.48 13.61 -5.81
C LYS A 177 -2.07 14.54 -4.67
N GLU A 178 -3.06 15.00 -3.90
CA GLU A 178 -2.84 15.86 -2.75
C GLU A 178 -3.47 15.27 -1.50
N TYR A 179 -2.72 15.29 -0.44
CA TYR A 179 -3.10 14.76 0.86
C TYR A 179 -3.09 15.85 1.91
N ILE A 180 -3.96 15.71 2.91
CA ILE A 180 -3.94 16.51 4.13
C ILE A 180 -3.61 15.59 5.32
N LEU A 181 -2.78 16.06 6.22
CA LEU A 181 -2.34 15.30 7.39
C LEU A 181 -2.12 16.20 8.60
N ILE A 182 -2.21 15.60 9.79
CA ILE A 182 -1.80 16.22 11.04
C ILE A 182 -0.61 15.43 11.58
N CYS A 183 0.47 16.12 11.89
CA CYS A 183 1.71 15.54 12.39
C CYS A 183 1.96 15.92 13.84
N LYS A 184 2.67 15.05 14.57
CA LYS A 184 3.42 15.36 15.76
C LYS A 184 4.82 15.83 15.34
N GLY A 185 5.23 16.99 15.79
CA GLY A 185 6.41 17.70 15.30
C GLY A 185 6.08 18.76 14.24
N ARG A 186 7.09 19.57 13.94
CA ARG A 186 7.05 20.61 12.91
C ARG A 186 8.03 20.22 11.80
N PRO A 187 7.67 20.35 10.53
CA PRO A 187 8.64 20.16 9.46
C PRO A 187 9.74 21.24 9.53
N PRO A 188 10.93 20.99 8.98
CA PRO A 188 12.07 21.92 9.11
C PRO A 188 11.83 23.28 8.45
N ALA A 189 10.91 23.35 7.48
CA ALA A 189 10.53 24.58 6.79
C ALA A 189 9.02 24.60 6.50
N SER A 190 8.48 25.78 6.17
CA SER A 190 7.06 25.94 5.80
C SER A 190 6.68 25.17 4.52
N SER A 191 7.64 24.89 3.65
CA SER A 191 7.48 24.06 2.46
C SER A 191 8.80 23.39 2.09
N GLY A 192 8.73 22.27 1.37
CA GLY A 192 9.92 21.58 0.92
C GLY A 192 9.62 20.48 -0.11
N ASP A 193 10.68 20.04 -0.78
CA ASP A 193 10.67 18.96 -1.79
C ASP A 193 11.55 17.81 -1.29
N VAL A 194 10.92 16.75 -0.82
CA VAL A 194 11.60 15.57 -0.26
C VAL A 194 11.83 14.56 -1.38
N LYS A 195 13.09 14.29 -1.65
CA LYS A 195 13.56 13.32 -2.65
C LYS A 195 14.43 12.29 -1.95
N THR A 196 14.02 11.01 -1.96
CA THR A 196 14.74 9.92 -1.27
C THR A 196 14.57 8.61 -2.01
N GLN A 197 15.36 7.62 -1.62
CA GLN A 197 15.10 6.21 -1.92
C GLN A 197 14.29 5.60 -0.76
N ILE A 198 13.18 4.94 -1.08
CA ILE A 198 12.42 4.18 -0.10
C ILE A 198 12.84 2.72 -0.17
N VAL A 199 13.45 2.24 0.90
CA VAL A 199 13.90 0.87 1.10
C VAL A 199 13.07 0.17 2.17
N ARG A 200 12.99 -1.17 2.10
CA ARG A 200 12.36 -1.94 3.17
C ARG A 200 13.30 -1.99 4.38
N ASP A 201 12.75 -1.80 5.58
CA ASP A 201 13.53 -1.90 6.81
C ASP A 201 14.02 -3.34 7.03
N SER A 202 15.33 -3.53 7.24
CA SER A 202 15.93 -4.85 7.44
C SER A 202 15.51 -5.51 8.76
N LYS A 203 15.32 -4.69 9.81
CA LYS A 203 14.93 -5.17 11.15
C LYS A 203 13.43 -5.41 11.27
N ASN A 204 12.60 -4.66 10.55
CA ASN A 204 11.15 -4.81 10.60
C ASN A 204 10.54 -4.75 9.18
N ARG A 205 10.27 -5.91 8.59
CA ARG A 205 9.76 -6.06 7.21
C ARG A 205 8.40 -5.39 6.96
N LYS A 206 7.66 -4.97 7.99
CA LYS A 206 6.44 -4.16 7.86
C LYS A 206 6.74 -2.68 7.64
N LYS A 207 7.97 -2.22 7.93
CA LYS A 207 8.42 -0.83 7.83
C LYS A 207 9.25 -0.58 6.58
N PHE A 208 9.31 0.70 6.22
CA PHE A 208 10.19 1.24 5.18
C PHE A 208 11.00 2.40 5.77
N LYS A 209 12.13 2.72 5.15
CA LYS A 209 13.00 3.84 5.49
C LYS A 209 13.22 4.72 4.26
N ALA A 210 13.41 6.01 4.49
CA ALA A 210 13.86 6.96 3.48
C ALA A 210 15.37 7.16 3.65
N LEU A 211 16.12 7.02 2.57
CA LEU A 211 17.56 7.22 2.51
C LEU A 211 17.89 8.15 1.35
N THR A 212 18.90 9.01 1.51
CA THR A 212 19.38 9.93 0.47
C THR A 212 20.62 9.40 -0.27
N ASP A 213 21.50 8.71 0.46
CA ASP A 213 22.85 8.36 0.00
C ASP A 213 22.93 6.88 -0.41
N THR A 214 21.95 6.43 -1.20
CA THR A 214 21.93 5.05 -1.71
C THR A 214 21.26 4.99 -3.08
N THR A 215 21.69 4.03 -3.89
CA THR A 215 21.04 3.63 -5.13
C THR A 215 19.99 2.53 -4.89
N ASP A 216 20.03 1.89 -3.71
CA ASP A 216 19.07 0.85 -3.35
C ASP A 216 17.68 1.43 -3.10
N GLY A 217 16.66 0.63 -3.45
CA GLY A 217 15.28 1.00 -3.18
C GLY A 217 14.55 1.60 -4.38
N LYS A 218 13.50 2.38 -4.07
CA LYS A 218 12.65 2.98 -5.09
C LYS A 218 12.57 4.48 -4.89
N PHE A 219 12.98 5.24 -5.90
CA PHE A 219 12.90 6.70 -5.88
C PHE A 219 11.50 7.19 -5.52
N ALA A 220 11.45 8.12 -4.57
CA ALA A 220 10.23 8.75 -4.06
C ALA A 220 10.40 10.26 -3.95
N ARG A 221 9.36 11.00 -4.37
CA ARG A 221 9.34 12.47 -4.29
C ARG A 221 8.00 12.96 -3.76
N SER A 222 8.05 13.80 -2.71
CA SER A 222 6.90 14.44 -2.08
C SER A 222 7.18 15.92 -1.86
N ILE A 223 6.25 16.78 -2.27
CA ILE A 223 6.30 18.22 -2.02
C ILE A 223 5.33 18.52 -0.88
N TYR A 224 5.81 19.12 0.20
CA TYR A 224 4.96 19.46 1.34
C TYR A 224 4.81 20.97 1.52
N HIS A 225 3.72 21.36 2.18
CA HIS A 225 3.46 22.70 2.65
C HIS A 225 2.80 22.65 4.03
N CYS A 226 3.41 23.25 5.03
CA CYS A 226 2.86 23.41 6.38
C CYS A 226 1.83 24.53 6.37
N ILE A 227 0.57 24.20 6.62
CA ILE A 227 -0.55 25.14 6.60
C ILE A 227 -0.60 25.94 7.91
N SER A 228 -0.38 25.25 9.03
CA SER A 228 -0.41 25.85 10.37
C SER A 228 0.26 24.92 11.38
N CYS A 229 0.74 25.51 12.46
CA CYS A 229 1.24 24.81 13.64
C CYS A 229 0.39 25.13 14.87
N TYR A 230 0.35 24.19 15.81
CA TYR A 230 -0.33 24.30 17.10
C TYR A 230 0.55 23.62 18.15
N GLY A 231 1.41 24.41 18.82
CA GLY A 231 2.42 23.84 19.73
C GLY A 231 3.30 22.79 19.02
N PRO A 232 3.36 21.55 19.51
CA PRO A 232 4.17 20.49 18.91
C PRO A 232 3.49 19.81 17.71
N TYR A 233 2.39 20.31 17.20
CA TYR A 233 1.63 19.71 16.08
C TYR A 233 1.63 20.61 14.85
N SER A 234 1.57 20.00 13.67
CA SER A 234 1.47 20.71 12.41
C SER A 234 0.39 20.12 11.51
N VAL A 235 -0.29 20.98 10.75
CA VAL A 235 -1.19 20.62 9.67
C VAL A 235 -0.42 20.78 8.37
N VAL A 236 -0.28 19.70 7.62
CA VAL A 236 0.58 19.68 6.43
C VAL A 236 -0.22 19.21 5.23
N ARG A 237 -0.04 19.86 4.11
CA ARG A 237 -0.50 19.44 2.80
C ARG A 237 0.66 18.81 2.04
N VAL A 238 0.45 17.64 1.44
CA VAL A 238 1.50 16.94 0.69
C VAL A 238 0.99 16.60 -0.71
N ARG A 239 1.77 16.96 -1.73
CA ARG A 239 1.62 16.50 -3.11
C ARG A 239 2.67 15.46 -3.41
N ILE A 240 2.24 14.26 -3.82
CA ILE A 240 3.18 13.19 -4.18
C ILE A 240 3.37 13.14 -5.69
N LYS A 241 4.63 13.02 -6.12
CA LYS A 241 5.04 12.82 -7.53
C LYS A 241 5.24 11.35 -7.88
N THR A 242 5.40 10.51 -6.87
CA THR A 242 5.52 9.04 -6.94
C THR A 242 4.49 8.42 -6.00
N GLY A 243 4.27 7.10 -6.07
CA GLY A 243 3.29 6.39 -5.22
C GLY A 243 3.91 5.14 -4.58
N ARG A 244 4.97 5.30 -3.78
CA ARG A 244 5.60 4.17 -3.10
C ARG A 244 4.83 3.79 -1.84
N THR A 245 4.93 2.53 -1.44
CA THR A 245 4.31 2.03 -0.21
C THR A 245 4.74 2.88 0.98
N HIS A 246 3.78 3.33 1.77
CA HIS A 246 3.98 4.19 2.95
C HIS A 246 4.71 5.52 2.68
N GLN A 247 4.83 5.97 1.44
CA GLN A 247 5.69 7.09 1.06
C GLN A 247 5.53 8.31 1.96
N ILE A 248 4.32 8.85 2.11
CA ILE A 248 4.08 10.06 2.92
C ILE A 248 4.46 9.81 4.38
N ARG A 249 4.10 8.66 4.92
CA ARG A 249 4.38 8.26 6.31
C ARG A 249 5.89 8.20 6.59
N VAL A 250 6.65 7.64 5.65
CA VAL A 250 8.11 7.52 5.72
C VAL A 250 8.78 8.87 5.55
N HIS A 251 8.33 9.71 4.59
CA HIS A 251 8.87 11.05 4.38
C HIS A 251 8.61 11.97 5.56
N MET A 252 7.40 11.94 6.15
CA MET A 252 7.11 12.75 7.34
C MET A 252 7.92 12.31 8.55
N LYS A 253 8.17 11.01 8.71
CA LYS A 253 9.11 10.51 9.71
C LYS A 253 10.55 10.98 9.44
N TYR A 254 11.00 10.96 8.20
CA TYR A 254 12.33 11.44 7.78
C TYR A 254 12.52 12.92 8.12
N LEU A 255 11.47 13.72 7.97
CA LEU A 255 11.47 15.15 8.33
C LEU A 255 11.34 15.41 9.85
N GLY A 256 11.29 14.37 10.70
CA GLY A 256 11.12 14.53 12.15
C GLY A 256 9.69 14.87 12.60
N CYS A 257 8.71 14.90 11.69
CA CYS A 257 7.32 15.23 12.00
C CYS A 257 6.39 14.06 11.63
N GLN A 258 6.32 13.05 12.49
CA GLN A 258 5.55 11.82 12.24
C GLN A 258 4.05 12.11 12.20
N ILE A 259 3.32 11.36 11.36
CA ILE A 259 1.87 11.50 11.27
C ILE A 259 1.22 11.05 12.57
N LEU A 260 0.33 11.87 13.11
CA LEU A 260 -0.42 11.58 14.31
C LEU A 260 -1.32 10.34 14.09
N GLY A 261 -1.32 9.40 15.04
CA GLY A 261 -2.06 8.14 14.96
C GLY A 261 -1.43 7.07 14.07
N ASP A 262 -0.19 7.27 13.59
CA ASP A 262 0.54 6.25 12.83
C ASP A 262 1.15 5.19 13.75
N LYS A 263 0.45 4.07 13.92
CA LYS A 263 0.87 2.95 14.79
C LYS A 263 2.19 2.28 14.37
N LEU A 264 2.64 2.52 13.13
CA LEU A 264 3.84 1.87 12.60
C LEU A 264 5.08 2.76 12.68
N TYR A 265 4.93 4.06 12.47
CA TYR A 265 6.04 5.00 12.35
C TYR A 265 6.10 6.05 13.47
N SER A 266 5.06 6.19 14.30
CA SER A 266 5.01 7.10 15.44
C SER A 266 4.85 6.32 16.74
N LYS A 267 5.27 6.92 17.86
CA LYS A 267 4.87 6.48 19.20
C LYS A 267 3.46 6.99 19.50
N PRO A 268 2.68 6.29 20.36
CA PRO A 268 1.42 6.82 20.86
C PRO A 268 1.57 8.26 21.37
N ASP A 269 0.56 9.06 21.13
CA ASP A 269 0.56 10.46 21.57
C ASP A 269 -0.26 10.59 22.85
N GLU A 270 0.30 11.26 23.87
CA GLU A 270 -0.37 11.39 25.19
C GLU A 270 -1.67 12.21 25.13
N ASN A 271 -1.71 13.25 24.27
CA ASN A 271 -2.92 14.07 24.11
C ASN A 271 -3.96 13.40 23.20
N PHE A 272 -3.53 12.42 22.38
CA PHE A 272 -4.38 11.73 21.39
C PHE A 272 -4.04 10.23 21.31
N PRO A 273 -4.15 9.47 22.41
CA PRO A 273 -3.66 8.09 22.49
C PRO A 273 -4.35 7.13 21.51
N ASN A 274 -5.61 7.36 21.21
CA ASN A 274 -6.45 6.47 20.39
C ASN A 274 -6.83 7.05 19.03
N VAL A 275 -6.18 8.15 18.61
CA VAL A 275 -6.52 8.74 17.31
C VAL A 275 -6.07 7.83 16.17
N PRO A 276 -6.92 7.57 15.17
CA PRO A 276 -6.52 6.83 13.97
C PRO A 276 -5.54 7.65 13.12
N LEU A 277 -4.93 7.01 12.13
CA LEU A 277 -3.98 7.66 11.21
C LEU A 277 -4.56 8.96 10.62
N MET A 278 -3.94 10.08 10.93
CA MET A 278 -4.36 11.41 10.47
C MET A 278 -3.79 11.73 9.09
N LEU A 279 -4.06 10.85 8.11
CA LEU A 279 -3.69 10.98 6.70
C LEU A 279 -4.91 10.78 5.82
N HIS A 280 -5.16 11.73 4.92
CA HIS A 280 -6.33 11.74 4.06
C HIS A 280 -5.98 12.18 2.63
N SER A 281 -6.33 11.35 1.64
CA SER A 281 -6.24 11.66 0.21
C SER A 281 -7.34 12.66 -0.17
N ARG A 282 -6.97 13.96 -0.18
CA ARG A 282 -7.93 15.09 -0.26
C ARG A 282 -8.35 15.43 -1.68
N LYS A 283 -7.40 15.31 -2.64
CA LYS A 283 -7.61 15.76 -4.02
C LYS A 283 -6.91 14.83 -5.00
N LEU A 284 -7.63 14.52 -6.08
CA LEU A 284 -7.13 13.76 -7.22
C LEU A 284 -7.47 14.55 -8.50
N VAL A 285 -6.47 14.76 -9.38
CA VAL A 285 -6.68 15.37 -10.70
C VAL A 285 -6.19 14.38 -11.74
N ILE A 286 -7.07 13.99 -12.64
CA ILE A 286 -6.85 12.95 -13.65
C ILE A 286 -7.70 13.21 -14.88
N LYS A 287 -7.28 12.71 -16.04
CA LYS A 287 -8.07 12.76 -17.27
C LYS A 287 -8.95 11.49 -17.35
N LEU A 288 -10.24 11.65 -17.58
CA LEU A 288 -11.17 10.51 -17.74
C LEU A 288 -11.19 10.01 -19.19
N PRO A 289 -11.55 8.74 -19.44
CA PRO A 289 -11.73 8.23 -20.79
C PRO A 289 -12.71 9.09 -21.59
N GLY A 290 -12.38 9.38 -22.85
CA GLY A 290 -13.23 10.20 -23.73
C GLY A 290 -13.38 11.67 -23.35
N LYS A 291 -12.70 12.16 -22.31
CA LYS A 291 -12.75 13.56 -21.89
C LYS A 291 -11.44 14.29 -22.24
N GLU A 292 -11.54 15.48 -22.81
CA GLU A 292 -10.36 16.28 -23.15
C GLU A 292 -9.73 16.95 -21.92
N LYS A 293 -10.57 17.40 -20.98
CA LYS A 293 -10.14 18.16 -19.80
C LYS A 293 -9.83 17.26 -18.60
N TYR A 294 -8.90 17.68 -17.76
CA TYR A 294 -8.65 17.06 -16.46
C TYR A 294 -9.81 17.27 -15.49
N HIS A 295 -10.23 16.20 -14.84
CA HIS A 295 -11.22 16.22 -13.77
C HIS A 295 -10.54 16.34 -12.42
N CYS A 296 -11.12 17.17 -11.55
CA CYS A 296 -10.61 17.45 -10.21
C CYS A 296 -11.60 16.95 -9.16
N PHE A 297 -11.32 15.81 -8.56
CA PHE A 297 -12.11 15.24 -7.49
C PHE A 297 -11.59 15.70 -6.13
N LYS A 298 -12.51 16.00 -5.19
CA LYS A 298 -12.18 16.42 -3.82
C LYS A 298 -13.01 15.60 -2.82
N ALA A 299 -12.36 14.94 -1.87
CA ALA A 299 -13.04 14.32 -0.75
C ALA A 299 -13.22 15.31 0.41
N GLN A 300 -14.31 15.21 1.13
CA GLN A 300 -14.48 15.95 2.37
C GLN A 300 -13.47 15.49 3.42
N ILE A 301 -12.90 16.43 4.15
CA ILE A 301 -12.02 16.12 5.28
C ILE A 301 -12.85 15.42 6.36
N PRO A 302 -12.42 14.25 6.87
CA PRO A 302 -13.18 13.50 7.87
C PRO A 302 -13.35 14.26 9.18
N SER A 303 -14.47 14.05 9.90
CA SER A 303 -14.79 14.68 11.19
C SER A 303 -13.66 14.57 12.22
N ARG A 304 -12.98 13.43 12.27
CA ARG A 304 -11.83 13.22 13.17
C ARG A 304 -10.73 14.27 13.03
N PHE A 305 -10.54 14.86 11.84
CA PHE A 305 -9.57 15.97 11.66
C PHE A 305 -10.06 17.24 12.34
N TYR A 306 -11.35 17.57 12.23
CA TYR A 306 -11.93 18.74 12.88
C TYR A 306 -11.94 18.58 14.40
N GLU A 307 -12.20 17.39 14.92
CA GLU A 307 -12.17 17.08 16.34
C GLU A 307 -10.76 17.28 16.94
N VAL A 308 -9.73 16.76 16.26
CA VAL A 308 -8.34 16.98 16.67
C VAL A 308 -7.98 18.46 16.59
N LEU A 309 -8.32 19.14 15.48
CA LEU A 309 -8.05 20.55 15.31
C LEU A 309 -8.75 21.42 16.35
N LYS A 310 -10.00 21.09 16.73
CA LYS A 310 -10.74 21.79 17.80
C LYS A 310 -9.99 21.72 19.13
N LYS A 311 -9.50 20.52 19.50
CA LYS A 311 -8.70 20.31 20.73
C LYS A 311 -7.37 21.06 20.66
N LEU A 312 -6.67 21.02 19.50
CA LEU A 312 -5.40 21.72 19.31
C LEU A 312 -5.57 23.24 19.43
N LYS A 313 -6.60 23.80 18.77
CA LYS A 313 -6.90 25.26 18.83
C LYS A 313 -7.26 25.73 20.26
N LYS A 314 -7.88 24.85 21.06
CA LYS A 314 -8.17 25.18 22.47
C LYS A 314 -6.91 25.21 23.34
N LYS A 315 -5.92 24.34 23.01
CA LYS A 315 -4.73 24.16 23.84
C LYS A 315 -3.54 25.04 23.41
N TYR A 316 -3.45 25.37 22.13
CA TYR A 316 -2.29 26.04 21.55
C TYR A 316 -2.72 27.18 20.61
N PRO A 317 -2.01 28.32 20.60
CA PRO A 317 -2.21 29.36 19.60
C PRO A 317 -1.89 28.82 18.20
N LYS A 318 -2.57 29.37 17.21
CA LYS A 318 -2.26 29.08 15.81
C LYS A 318 -1.01 29.85 15.39
N GLU A 319 -0.04 29.14 14.87
CA GLU A 319 1.17 29.70 14.29
C GLU A 319 1.24 29.38 12.78
N VAL A 320 1.76 30.30 12.00
CA VAL A 320 2.07 30.09 10.57
C VAL A 320 3.59 30.17 10.44
N MET A 321 4.20 29.12 9.93
CA MET A 321 5.65 29.12 9.70
C MET A 321 6.02 30.18 8.65
N PRO A 322 7.09 30.96 8.86
CA PRO A 322 7.53 31.93 7.88
C PRO A 322 7.84 31.24 6.54
N ARG A 323 7.45 31.88 5.45
CA ARG A 323 7.79 31.38 4.11
C ARG A 323 9.30 31.49 3.93
N VAL A 324 9.94 30.36 3.65
CA VAL A 324 11.33 30.38 3.22
C VAL A 324 11.34 31.06 1.85
N LYS A 325 11.98 32.24 1.74
CA LYS A 325 12.27 32.81 0.43
C LYS A 325 13.20 31.81 -0.27
N CYS A 326 12.75 31.26 -1.40
CA CYS A 326 13.66 30.49 -2.26
C CYS A 326 14.82 31.43 -2.63
N ILE A 327 15.98 31.19 -2.06
CA ILE A 327 17.22 31.70 -2.63
C ILE A 327 17.33 31.00 -3.98
N ARG A 328 17.21 31.80 -5.05
CA ARG A 328 17.33 31.36 -6.45
C ARG A 328 18.73 30.87 -6.73
#